data_85e08547145696c8833c26816e4351c2
#
_entry.id   85e08547145696c8833c26816e4351c2
#
_cell.length_a   1.000
_cell.length_b   1.000
_cell.length_c   1.000
_cell.angle_alpha   90.00
_cell.angle_beta   90.00
_cell.angle_gamma   90.00
#
_symmetry.space_group_name_H-M   'P 1'
#
loop_
_entity.id
_entity.type
_entity.pdbx_description
1 polymer ?
#
loop_
_entity_poly.entity_id
_entity_poly.type
_entity_poly.pdbx_seq_one_letter_code
_entity_poly.pdbx_strand_id
1 'polypeptide(L)'
;MKKWMYGLIPIAILAMAAVLIYTGMIQLNRPSASAYPVRGVDVSHYQGNIDWDQLEAQGIQFAYIKATEGSSHQDSAFASNWEHVQATSLRPGAYHFFSFESSGLTQSEHFIRTVPALDNMLPPVIDIEPYGQYKSIKDNDAAVSEIRDWLHAVEAEYGMRPVIYTTEPFYFDCVAAQFPEYDIWIRSVYRSPSDQVQWTFWQYSNRARLNGYDGEERFIDMNAFHGTKDDFAQYPR
;
A
#
# COMPACT_ATOMS: atom_id res chain seq x y z
N MET A 1 -51.74 -11.27 7.12
CA MET A 1 -50.49 -11.76 6.47
C MET A 1 -49.64 -10.68 5.79
N LYS A 2 -50.14 -9.53 5.33
CA LYS A 2 -49.36 -8.51 4.60
C LYS A 2 -48.41 -7.63 5.45
N LYS A 3 -48.67 -7.41 6.74
CA LYS A 3 -47.87 -6.49 7.58
C LYS A 3 -46.47 -7.02 7.92
N TRP A 4 -46.26 -8.32 7.98
CA TRP A 4 -44.95 -8.94 8.26
C TRP A 4 -44.00 -8.86 7.04
N MET A 5 -44.53 -8.86 5.84
CA MET A 5 -43.74 -8.72 4.62
C MET A 5 -43.05 -7.36 4.55
N TYR A 6 -43.68 -6.27 5.00
CA TYR A 6 -43.07 -4.93 5.00
C TYR A 6 -41.89 -4.78 5.97
N GLY A 7 -41.85 -5.59 7.04
CA GLY A 7 -40.70 -5.62 7.96
C GLY A 7 -39.53 -6.47 7.47
N LEU A 8 -39.76 -7.46 6.61
CA LEU A 8 -38.72 -8.35 6.09
C LEU A 8 -37.95 -7.73 4.92
N ILE A 9 -38.58 -6.86 4.13
CA ILE A 9 -37.95 -6.21 2.97
C ILE A 9 -36.74 -5.36 3.36
N PRO A 10 -36.81 -4.44 4.34
CA PRO A 10 -35.65 -3.64 4.74
C PRO A 10 -34.50 -4.50 5.31
N ILE A 11 -34.83 -5.57 6.04
CA ILE A 11 -33.82 -6.51 6.56
C ILE A 11 -33.11 -7.22 5.40
N ALA A 12 -33.83 -7.67 4.39
CA ALA A 12 -33.29 -8.32 3.21
C ALA A 12 -32.37 -7.35 2.40
N ILE A 13 -32.77 -6.08 2.28
CA ILE A 13 -31.97 -5.04 1.60
C ILE A 13 -30.68 -4.80 2.38
N LEU A 14 -30.73 -4.66 3.70
CA LEU A 14 -29.55 -4.46 4.55
C LEU A 14 -28.62 -5.68 4.49
N ALA A 15 -29.16 -6.88 4.53
CA ALA A 15 -28.38 -8.10 4.39
C ALA A 15 -27.70 -8.19 3.01
N MET A 16 -28.43 -7.85 1.94
CA MET A 16 -27.88 -7.78 0.58
C MET A 16 -26.76 -6.74 0.48
N ALA A 17 -26.97 -5.54 1.00
CA ALA A 17 -25.94 -4.49 1.03
C ALA A 17 -24.70 -4.94 1.81
N ALA A 18 -24.89 -5.57 2.98
CA ALA A 18 -23.79 -6.14 3.76
C ALA A 18 -23.01 -7.21 2.98
N VAL A 19 -23.70 -8.09 2.25
CA VAL A 19 -23.07 -9.10 1.38
C VAL A 19 -22.30 -8.43 0.25
N LEU A 20 -22.86 -7.42 -0.40
CA LEU A 20 -22.19 -6.71 -1.51
C LEU A 20 -20.92 -5.95 -1.03
N ILE A 21 -20.97 -5.37 0.17
CA ILE A 21 -19.80 -4.75 0.80
C ILE A 21 -18.78 -5.83 1.19
N TYR A 22 -19.24 -6.91 1.84
CA TYR A 22 -18.36 -8.01 2.26
C TYR A 22 -17.65 -8.68 1.08
N THR A 23 -18.34 -8.84 -0.05
CA THR A 23 -17.79 -9.44 -1.26
C THR A 23 -16.94 -8.49 -2.10
N GLY A 24 -16.76 -7.22 -1.68
CA GLY A 24 -15.99 -6.21 -2.42
C GLY A 24 -16.67 -5.68 -3.69
N MET A 25 -17.94 -6.06 -3.95
CA MET A 25 -18.70 -5.54 -5.09
C MET A 25 -19.09 -4.07 -4.90
N ILE A 26 -19.28 -3.64 -3.66
CA ILE A 26 -19.49 -2.23 -3.31
C ILE A 26 -18.34 -1.79 -2.42
N GLN A 27 -17.59 -0.81 -2.89
CA GLN A 27 -16.52 -0.14 -2.15
C GLN A 27 -17.04 1.21 -1.67
N LEU A 28 -17.32 1.32 -0.37
CA LEU A 28 -17.89 2.54 0.23
C LEU A 28 -16.91 3.73 0.18
N ASN A 29 -15.63 3.43 0.13
CA ASN A 29 -14.55 4.41 0.27
C ASN A 29 -13.81 4.68 -1.05
N ARG A 30 -14.40 4.34 -2.19
CA ARG A 30 -13.75 4.54 -3.48
C ARG A 30 -13.67 6.03 -3.83
N PRO A 31 -12.45 6.62 -3.95
CA PRO A 31 -12.32 8.01 -4.36
C PRO A 31 -12.79 8.22 -5.80
N SER A 32 -13.29 9.42 -6.12
CA SER A 32 -13.69 9.74 -7.49
C SER A 32 -12.49 9.81 -8.43
N ALA A 33 -12.65 9.31 -9.65
CA ALA A 33 -11.60 9.37 -10.65
C ALA A 33 -11.29 10.81 -11.13
N SER A 34 -12.22 11.74 -10.91
CA SER A 34 -12.00 13.17 -11.21
C SER A 34 -11.13 13.86 -10.17
N ALA A 35 -11.24 13.45 -8.90
CA ALA A 35 -10.41 14.00 -7.83
C ALA A 35 -9.02 13.34 -7.79
N TYR A 36 -8.96 12.03 -8.01
CA TYR A 36 -7.73 11.22 -7.96
C TYR A 36 -7.64 10.35 -9.21
N PRO A 37 -7.11 10.90 -10.31
CA PRO A 37 -7.10 10.22 -11.61
C PRO A 37 -6.04 9.13 -11.74
N VAL A 38 -5.06 9.10 -10.83
CA VAL A 38 -3.97 8.12 -10.83
C VAL A 38 -4.26 7.03 -9.80
N ARG A 39 -4.34 5.80 -10.27
CA ARG A 39 -4.66 4.63 -9.46
C ARG A 39 -3.60 3.56 -9.58
N GLY A 40 -3.36 2.89 -8.48
CA GLY A 40 -2.44 1.77 -8.40
C GLY A 40 -2.97 0.64 -7.56
N VAL A 41 -2.16 -0.40 -7.51
CA VAL A 41 -2.35 -1.56 -6.64
C VAL A 41 -1.14 -1.75 -5.75
N ASP A 42 -1.32 -2.47 -4.64
CA ASP A 42 -0.19 -3.11 -3.97
C ASP A 42 -0.43 -4.61 -3.89
N VAL A 43 0.66 -5.36 -4.04
CA VAL A 43 0.63 -6.80 -4.24
C VAL A 43 1.78 -7.50 -3.53
N SER A 44 1.59 -8.79 -3.27
CA SER A 44 2.58 -9.71 -2.75
C SER A 44 2.37 -11.11 -3.35
N HIS A 45 3.04 -12.11 -2.84
CA HIS A 45 2.83 -13.51 -3.24
C HIS A 45 1.37 -13.98 -3.09
N TYR A 46 0.57 -13.34 -2.25
CA TYR A 46 -0.84 -13.69 -2.04
C TYR A 46 -1.71 -13.52 -3.29
N GLN A 47 -1.34 -12.62 -4.22
CA GLN A 47 -2.02 -12.44 -5.49
C GLN A 47 -1.61 -13.48 -6.55
N GLY A 48 -0.61 -14.33 -6.27
CA GLY A 48 -0.18 -15.38 -7.19
C GLY A 48 0.49 -14.85 -8.45
N ASN A 49 0.20 -15.46 -9.60
CA ASN A 49 0.66 -14.96 -10.88
C ASN A 49 -0.18 -13.75 -11.32
N ILE A 50 0.50 -12.70 -11.73
CA ILE A 50 -0.16 -11.44 -12.14
C ILE A 50 0.04 -11.23 -13.65
N ASP A 51 -1.07 -11.06 -14.35
CA ASP A 51 -1.13 -10.56 -15.72
C ASP A 51 -1.16 -9.02 -15.67
N TRP A 52 0.02 -8.43 -15.76
CA TRP A 52 0.24 -6.99 -15.64
C TRP A 52 -0.42 -6.20 -16.77
N ASP A 53 -0.47 -6.75 -17.99
CA ASP A 53 -1.18 -6.13 -19.13
C ASP A 53 -2.68 -6.03 -18.83
N GLN A 54 -3.24 -7.05 -18.19
CA GLN A 54 -4.65 -7.05 -17.81
C GLN A 54 -4.94 -6.05 -16.68
N LEU A 55 -4.03 -5.84 -15.73
CA LEU A 55 -4.16 -4.79 -14.71
C LEU A 55 -4.07 -3.40 -15.34
N GLU A 56 -3.11 -3.17 -16.23
CA GLU A 56 -2.97 -1.92 -16.99
C GLU A 56 -4.24 -1.59 -17.77
N ALA A 57 -4.80 -2.55 -18.50
CA ALA A 57 -6.03 -2.38 -19.28
C ALA A 57 -7.25 -2.01 -18.41
N GLN A 58 -7.22 -2.29 -17.10
CA GLN A 58 -8.25 -1.88 -16.13
C GLN A 58 -7.98 -0.50 -15.53
N GLY A 59 -6.97 0.23 -16.03
CA GLY A 59 -6.66 1.60 -15.66
C GLY A 59 -5.74 1.75 -14.45
N ILE A 60 -5.00 0.71 -14.12
CA ILE A 60 -3.91 0.78 -13.14
C ILE A 60 -2.71 1.48 -13.78
N GLN A 61 -2.05 2.35 -13.05
CA GLN A 61 -0.94 3.19 -13.53
C GLN A 61 0.34 3.00 -12.72
N PHE A 62 0.24 2.41 -11.52
CA PHE A 62 1.39 2.06 -10.70
C PHE A 62 1.13 0.81 -9.85
N ALA A 63 2.19 0.18 -9.42
CA ALA A 63 2.11 -0.96 -8.51
C ALA A 63 3.23 -0.89 -7.47
N TYR A 64 2.88 -1.04 -6.19
CA TYR A 64 3.84 -1.34 -5.15
C TYR A 64 3.89 -2.85 -4.92
N ILE A 65 5.08 -3.44 -5.00
CA ILE A 65 5.30 -4.88 -4.96
C ILE A 65 6.07 -5.22 -3.68
N LYS A 66 5.57 -6.15 -2.86
CA LYS A 66 6.28 -6.62 -1.67
C LYS A 66 7.62 -7.23 -2.09
N ALA A 67 8.71 -6.69 -1.55
CA ALA A 67 10.04 -7.23 -1.81
C ALA A 67 10.55 -8.05 -0.64
N THR A 68 10.55 -7.48 0.55
CA THR A 68 11.17 -8.09 1.72
C THR A 68 10.37 -7.81 3.00
N GLU A 69 10.66 -8.61 4.03
CA GLU A 69 10.14 -8.45 5.38
C GLU A 69 11.26 -8.79 6.38
N GLY A 70 11.47 -7.91 7.34
CA GLY A 70 12.54 -8.08 8.32
C GLY A 70 13.90 -8.28 7.68
N SER A 71 14.80 -8.93 8.38
CA SER A 71 16.21 -9.05 7.96
C SER A 71 16.50 -10.16 6.95
N SER A 72 15.52 -11.03 6.62
CA SER A 72 15.82 -12.24 5.84
C SER A 72 14.69 -12.77 4.96
N HIS A 73 13.44 -12.37 5.18
CA HIS A 73 12.33 -12.89 4.37
C HIS A 73 12.21 -12.08 3.07
N GLN A 74 12.28 -12.77 1.93
CA GLN A 74 11.99 -12.23 0.61
C GLN A 74 10.63 -12.75 0.15
N ASP A 75 9.78 -11.88 -0.39
CA ASP A 75 8.52 -12.30 -1.00
C ASP A 75 8.78 -13.21 -2.20
N SER A 76 8.14 -14.38 -2.22
CA SER A 76 8.42 -15.42 -3.21
C SER A 76 8.02 -15.05 -4.64
N ALA A 77 7.10 -14.08 -4.80
CA ALA A 77 6.66 -13.59 -6.11
C ALA A 77 7.40 -12.32 -6.54
N PHE A 78 8.25 -11.72 -5.68
CA PHE A 78 8.87 -10.43 -5.97
C PHE A 78 9.65 -10.44 -7.28
N ALA A 79 10.58 -11.36 -7.45
CA ALA A 79 11.45 -11.38 -8.63
C ALA A 79 10.65 -11.46 -9.95
N SER A 80 9.65 -12.33 -9.98
CA SER A 80 8.76 -12.49 -11.14
C SER A 80 7.93 -11.25 -11.38
N ASN A 81 7.31 -10.68 -10.34
CA ASN A 81 6.49 -9.47 -10.47
C ASN A 81 7.33 -8.26 -10.89
N TRP A 82 8.55 -8.12 -10.31
CA TRP A 82 9.47 -7.04 -10.65
C TRP A 82 9.97 -7.09 -12.09
N GLU A 83 10.18 -8.29 -12.63
CA GLU A 83 10.55 -8.50 -14.03
C GLU A 83 9.37 -8.19 -14.97
N HIS A 84 8.19 -8.77 -14.69
CA HIS A 84 7.07 -8.70 -15.62
C HIS A 84 6.39 -7.33 -15.67
N VAL A 85 6.32 -6.60 -14.55
CA VAL A 85 5.71 -5.25 -14.54
C VAL A 85 6.44 -4.28 -15.48
N GLN A 86 7.73 -4.48 -15.73
CA GLN A 86 8.55 -3.66 -16.62
C GLN A 86 8.17 -3.78 -18.11
N ALA A 87 7.42 -4.81 -18.49
CA ALA A 87 6.91 -4.96 -19.84
C ALA A 87 5.68 -4.06 -20.13
N THR A 88 5.15 -3.41 -19.11
CA THR A 88 3.98 -2.52 -19.18
C THR A 88 4.37 -1.04 -19.02
N SER A 89 3.39 -0.13 -19.11
CA SER A 89 3.59 1.28 -18.78
C SER A 89 3.38 1.61 -17.29
N LEU A 90 3.10 0.61 -16.44
CA LEU A 90 2.96 0.83 -15.01
C LEU A 90 4.30 1.27 -14.41
N ARG A 91 4.23 2.24 -13.47
CA ARG A 91 5.40 2.58 -12.66
C ARG A 91 5.50 1.64 -11.48
N PRO A 92 6.53 0.80 -11.40
CA PRO A 92 6.74 -0.09 -10.27
C PRO A 92 7.35 0.64 -9.08
N GLY A 93 7.01 0.20 -7.88
CA GLY A 93 7.69 0.50 -6.64
C GLY A 93 7.83 -0.77 -5.82
N ALA A 94 8.77 -0.81 -4.91
CA ALA A 94 8.97 -1.93 -4.01
C ALA A 94 8.73 -1.51 -2.57
N TYR A 95 8.13 -2.40 -1.76
CA TYR A 95 7.97 -2.15 -0.33
C TYR A 95 8.60 -3.22 0.54
N HIS A 96 9.03 -2.78 1.71
CA HIS A 96 9.61 -3.57 2.78
C HIS A 96 8.73 -3.54 4.01
N PHE A 97 8.29 -4.69 4.50
CA PHE A 97 7.58 -4.77 5.79
C PHE A 97 8.60 -4.75 6.92
N PHE A 98 8.58 -3.68 7.71
CA PHE A 98 9.55 -3.43 8.76
C PHE A 98 9.29 -4.30 9.99
N SER A 99 10.33 -4.98 10.47
CA SER A 99 10.29 -5.75 11.70
C SER A 99 10.95 -4.97 12.84
N PHE A 100 10.24 -4.80 13.96
CA PHE A 100 10.82 -4.23 15.17
C PHE A 100 11.74 -5.20 15.93
N GLU A 101 12.01 -6.38 15.38
CA GLU A 101 12.80 -7.44 16.03
C GLU A 101 14.22 -7.56 15.47
N SER A 102 14.58 -6.75 14.48
CA SER A 102 15.91 -6.72 13.87
C SER A 102 16.33 -5.30 13.52
N SER A 103 17.65 -5.07 13.37
CA SER A 103 18.15 -3.72 13.12
C SER A 103 17.72 -3.17 11.76
N GLY A 104 17.48 -1.87 11.69
CA GLY A 104 17.12 -1.15 10.47
C GLY A 104 18.18 -1.28 9.40
N LEU A 105 19.47 -1.22 9.76
CA LEU A 105 20.57 -1.41 8.82
C LEU A 105 20.58 -2.81 8.19
N THR A 106 20.38 -3.87 8.97
CA THR A 106 20.32 -5.23 8.42
C THR A 106 19.13 -5.41 7.49
N GLN A 107 17.98 -4.81 7.82
CA GLN A 107 16.79 -4.84 6.99
C GLN A 107 16.98 -4.03 5.70
N SER A 108 17.59 -2.84 5.77
CA SER A 108 17.91 -2.04 4.60
C SER A 108 18.89 -2.73 3.66
N GLU A 109 19.94 -3.36 4.17
CA GLU A 109 20.86 -4.17 3.37
C GLU A 109 20.16 -5.33 2.67
N HIS A 110 19.20 -5.98 3.36
CA HIS A 110 18.40 -7.05 2.76
C HIS A 110 17.51 -6.51 1.63
N PHE A 111 16.84 -5.39 1.84
CA PHE A 111 16.03 -4.74 0.82
C PHE A 111 16.85 -4.31 -0.40
N ILE A 112 17.98 -3.62 -0.19
CA ILE A 112 18.88 -3.13 -1.23
C ILE A 112 19.42 -4.29 -2.10
N ARG A 113 19.81 -5.39 -1.49
CA ARG A 113 20.24 -6.59 -2.23
C ARG A 113 19.14 -7.24 -3.06
N THR A 114 17.88 -7.08 -2.64
CA THR A 114 16.73 -7.74 -3.26
C THR A 114 16.13 -6.93 -4.40
N VAL A 115 16.15 -5.59 -4.31
CA VAL A 115 15.44 -4.69 -5.22
C VAL A 115 16.41 -4.01 -6.18
N PRO A 116 16.49 -4.44 -7.45
CA PRO A 116 17.28 -3.71 -8.45
C PRO A 116 16.66 -2.35 -8.75
N ALA A 117 17.47 -1.31 -8.82
CA ALA A 117 17.02 0.03 -9.22
C ALA A 117 16.55 0.05 -10.69
N LEU A 118 15.50 0.84 -10.96
CA LEU A 118 14.98 1.10 -12.31
C LEU A 118 14.85 2.62 -12.51
N ASP A 119 15.08 3.09 -13.73
CA ASP A 119 15.03 4.53 -14.06
C ASP A 119 13.66 5.18 -13.80
N ASN A 120 12.56 4.42 -13.90
CA ASN A 120 11.20 4.92 -13.76
C ASN A 120 10.48 4.42 -12.51
N MET A 121 11.20 3.80 -11.57
CA MET A 121 10.57 3.28 -10.35
C MET A 121 10.03 4.41 -9.46
N LEU A 122 9.02 4.07 -8.68
CA LEU A 122 8.57 4.89 -7.57
C LEU A 122 9.56 4.79 -6.40
N PRO A 123 9.60 5.78 -5.49
CA PRO A 123 10.44 5.69 -4.31
C PRO A 123 10.18 4.40 -3.54
N PRO A 124 11.24 3.79 -2.97
CA PRO A 124 11.10 2.66 -2.06
C PRO A 124 10.18 2.96 -0.90
N VAL A 125 9.48 1.95 -0.40
CA VAL A 125 8.55 2.10 0.72
C VAL A 125 9.01 1.27 1.91
N ILE A 126 8.96 1.88 3.09
CA ILE A 126 8.98 1.18 4.36
C ILE A 126 7.55 1.08 4.90
N ASP A 127 7.08 -0.13 5.16
CA ASP A 127 5.78 -0.41 5.73
C ASP A 127 5.92 -0.58 7.25
N ILE A 128 5.37 0.39 7.99
CA ILE A 128 5.46 0.46 9.45
C ILE A 128 4.04 0.37 10.02
N GLU A 129 3.70 -0.80 10.50
CA GLU A 129 2.38 -1.08 11.09
C GLU A 129 2.49 -1.62 12.51
N PRO A 130 1.46 -1.39 13.36
CA PRO A 130 1.43 -1.97 14.69
C PRO A 130 1.16 -3.48 14.61
N TYR A 131 2.06 -4.30 15.14
CA TYR A 131 1.87 -5.75 15.26
C TYR A 131 2.37 -6.31 16.60
N GLY A 132 1.91 -7.49 16.97
CA GLY A 132 2.36 -8.16 18.19
C GLY A 132 2.30 -7.26 19.42
N GLN A 133 3.43 -7.09 20.07
CA GLN A 133 3.61 -6.19 21.22
C GLN A 133 3.88 -4.74 20.82
N TYR A 134 4.24 -4.47 19.58
CA TYR A 134 4.54 -3.14 19.05
C TYR A 134 3.26 -2.43 18.57
N LYS A 135 2.39 -2.10 19.55
CA LYS A 135 1.14 -1.37 19.26
C LYS A 135 1.34 0.13 19.12
N SER A 136 2.43 0.64 19.69
CA SER A 136 2.91 2.01 19.63
C SER A 136 4.43 1.99 19.77
N ILE A 137 5.10 2.95 19.11
CA ILE A 137 6.54 3.19 19.26
C ILE A 137 6.82 4.62 19.73
N LYS A 138 5.79 5.32 20.19
CA LYS A 138 5.86 6.75 20.58
C LYS A 138 6.98 7.04 21.59
N ASP A 139 7.14 6.16 22.58
CA ASP A 139 8.14 6.28 23.63
C ASP A 139 9.27 5.24 23.46
N ASN A 140 9.50 4.77 22.23
CA ASN A 140 10.54 3.79 21.90
C ASN A 140 11.58 4.39 20.95
N ASP A 141 12.50 5.19 21.52
CA ASP A 141 13.56 5.85 20.77
C ASP A 141 14.44 4.86 19.97
N ALA A 142 14.63 3.65 20.49
CA ALA A 142 15.38 2.61 19.78
C ALA A 142 14.68 2.20 18.50
N ALA A 143 13.35 1.93 18.53
CA ALA A 143 12.60 1.59 17.33
C ALA A 143 12.58 2.74 16.31
N VAL A 144 12.45 3.99 16.79
CA VAL A 144 12.52 5.18 15.93
C VAL A 144 13.90 5.30 15.28
N SER A 145 14.98 5.04 16.01
CA SER A 145 16.35 5.03 15.47
C SER A 145 16.51 3.96 14.37
N GLU A 146 16.04 2.74 14.59
CA GLU A 146 16.15 1.66 13.60
C GLU A 146 15.36 1.96 12.30
N ILE A 147 14.19 2.60 12.40
CA ILE A 147 13.44 3.07 11.24
C ILE A 147 14.25 4.13 10.49
N ARG A 148 14.85 5.08 11.20
CA ARG A 148 15.66 6.15 10.63
C ARG A 148 16.88 5.61 9.91
N ASP A 149 17.54 4.62 10.49
CA ASP A 149 18.70 3.95 9.89
C ASP A 149 18.34 3.28 8.57
N TRP A 150 17.16 2.60 8.52
CA TRP A 150 16.66 2.03 7.28
C TRP A 150 16.37 3.10 6.22
N LEU A 151 15.67 4.16 6.60
CA LEU A 151 15.29 5.26 5.70
C LEU A 151 16.54 5.91 5.07
N HIS A 152 17.55 6.25 5.89
CA HIS A 152 18.77 6.88 5.41
C HIS A 152 19.60 5.97 4.51
N ALA A 153 19.72 4.68 4.85
CA ALA A 153 20.49 3.73 4.04
C ALA A 153 19.83 3.54 2.66
N VAL A 154 18.52 3.42 2.60
CA VAL A 154 17.78 3.25 1.35
C VAL A 154 17.75 4.54 0.52
N GLU A 155 17.61 5.71 1.16
CA GLU A 155 17.72 7.00 0.47
C GLU A 155 19.11 7.18 -0.17
N ALA A 156 20.17 6.80 0.55
CA ALA A 156 21.54 6.89 0.05
C ALA A 156 21.81 5.98 -1.16
N GLU A 157 21.21 4.79 -1.19
CA GLU A 157 21.37 3.83 -2.28
C GLU A 157 20.61 4.24 -3.53
N TYR A 158 19.32 4.58 -3.39
CA TYR A 158 18.47 4.85 -4.56
C TYR A 158 18.47 6.32 -4.99
N GLY A 159 19.04 7.22 -4.21
CA GLY A 159 19.00 8.67 -4.48
C GLY A 159 17.59 9.27 -4.43
N MET A 160 16.64 8.54 -3.86
CA MET A 160 15.24 8.94 -3.69
C MET A 160 14.86 8.80 -2.23
N ARG A 161 14.18 9.81 -1.67
CA ARG A 161 13.65 9.72 -0.32
C ARG A 161 12.54 8.66 -0.27
N PRO A 162 12.64 7.65 0.62
CA PRO A 162 11.62 6.63 0.76
C PRO A 162 10.26 7.19 1.20
N VAL A 163 9.21 6.44 0.92
CA VAL A 163 7.85 6.71 1.40
C VAL A 163 7.57 5.84 2.62
N ILE A 164 6.86 6.38 3.61
CA ILE A 164 6.41 5.61 4.77
C ILE A 164 4.96 5.20 4.57
N TYR A 165 4.72 3.88 4.46
CA TYR A 165 3.37 3.32 4.56
C TYR A 165 3.04 3.07 6.03
N THR A 166 1.81 3.47 6.43
CA THR A 166 1.32 3.26 7.78
C THR A 166 -0.20 3.37 7.89
N THR A 167 -0.74 2.94 9.01
CA THR A 167 -2.16 3.16 9.35
C THR A 167 -2.38 4.56 9.93
N GLU A 168 -3.58 5.14 9.74
CA GLU A 168 -3.89 6.46 10.27
C GLU A 168 -3.71 6.60 11.79
N PRO A 169 -4.13 5.62 12.64
CA PRO A 169 -3.84 5.70 14.07
C PRO A 169 -2.34 5.73 14.40
N PHE A 170 -1.52 4.92 13.71
CA PHE A 170 -0.10 4.85 13.95
C PHE A 170 0.65 6.08 13.42
N TYR A 171 0.14 6.69 12.36
CA TYR A 171 0.63 7.97 11.85
C TYR A 171 0.56 9.05 12.94
N PHE A 172 -0.60 9.23 13.58
CA PHE A 172 -0.76 10.22 14.64
C PHE A 172 -0.03 9.86 15.93
N ASP A 173 0.14 8.57 16.20
CA ASP A 173 0.82 8.13 17.40
C ASP A 173 2.32 8.44 17.37
N CYS A 174 2.97 8.23 16.21
CA CYS A 174 4.42 8.41 16.13
C CYS A 174 4.96 8.99 14.82
N VAL A 175 4.45 8.58 13.65
CA VAL A 175 5.10 8.87 12.36
C VAL A 175 5.11 10.37 12.08
N ALA A 176 3.99 11.06 12.29
CA ALA A 176 3.85 12.50 12.04
C ALA A 176 4.86 13.36 12.83
N ALA A 177 5.19 12.96 14.05
CA ALA A 177 6.11 13.71 14.90
C ALA A 177 7.58 13.35 14.64
N GLN A 178 7.87 12.12 14.26
CA GLN A 178 9.24 11.58 14.15
C GLN A 178 9.82 11.70 12.74
N PHE A 179 8.95 11.73 11.71
CA PHE A 179 9.35 11.66 10.31
C PHE A 179 8.56 12.65 9.42
N PRO A 180 8.46 13.94 9.82
CA PRO A 180 7.64 14.93 9.11
C PRO A 180 8.12 15.25 7.69
N GLU A 181 9.38 14.91 7.36
CA GLU A 181 10.01 15.17 6.07
C GLU A 181 9.73 14.11 5.02
N TYR A 182 9.11 12.97 5.39
CA TYR A 182 8.87 11.85 4.48
C TYR A 182 7.45 11.88 3.90
N ASP A 183 7.35 11.49 2.64
CA ASP A 183 6.05 11.25 1.99
C ASP A 183 5.32 10.07 2.64
N ILE A 184 4.00 10.19 2.75
CA ILE A 184 3.16 9.22 3.43
C ILE A 184 2.27 8.46 2.45
N TRP A 185 2.30 7.14 2.54
CA TRP A 185 1.29 6.26 1.99
C TRP A 185 0.38 5.79 3.12
N ILE A 186 -0.81 6.41 3.20
CA ILE A 186 -1.73 6.19 4.32
C ILE A 186 -2.73 5.08 4.02
N ARG A 187 -2.89 4.15 4.97
CA ARG A 187 -3.95 3.15 4.93
C ARG A 187 -5.20 3.66 5.63
N SER A 188 -6.26 3.87 4.85
CA SER A 188 -7.59 4.25 5.36
C SER A 188 -8.68 3.65 4.48
N VAL A 189 -9.04 2.38 4.74
CA VAL A 189 -9.90 1.57 3.86
C VAL A 189 -11.40 1.70 4.15
N TYR A 190 -11.78 2.35 5.24
CA TYR A 190 -13.19 2.51 5.63
C TYR A 190 -13.71 3.94 5.46
N ARG A 191 -12.84 4.92 5.34
CA ARG A 191 -13.15 6.34 5.17
C ARG A 191 -12.00 7.04 4.44
N SER A 192 -12.23 8.26 3.97
CA SER A 192 -11.15 9.12 3.51
C SER A 192 -10.18 9.43 4.65
N PRO A 193 -8.88 9.58 4.37
CA PRO A 193 -7.92 10.04 5.37
C PRO A 193 -8.37 11.35 6.01
N SER A 194 -7.95 11.59 7.26
CA SER A 194 -8.14 12.87 7.93
C SER A 194 -7.45 14.00 7.16
N ASP A 195 -8.07 15.18 7.13
CA ASP A 195 -7.47 16.39 6.53
C ASP A 195 -6.16 16.83 7.20
N GLN A 196 -5.85 16.26 8.37
CA GLN A 196 -4.59 16.50 9.09
C GLN A 196 -3.44 15.61 8.59
N VAL A 197 -3.73 14.60 7.77
CA VAL A 197 -2.71 13.72 7.18
C VAL A 197 -2.25 14.31 5.85
N GLN A 198 -0.97 14.68 5.77
CA GLN A 198 -0.33 15.07 4.51
C GLN A 198 0.11 13.78 3.80
N TRP A 199 -0.76 13.23 2.94
CA TRP A 199 -0.49 11.97 2.26
C TRP A 199 -0.19 12.16 0.77
N THR A 200 0.69 11.31 0.26
CA THR A 200 1.04 11.22 -1.16
C THR A 200 0.34 10.05 -1.84
N PHE A 201 0.25 8.91 -1.13
CA PHE A 201 -0.53 7.76 -1.57
C PHE A 201 -1.57 7.39 -0.51
N TRP A 202 -2.69 6.86 -0.98
CA TRP A 202 -3.78 6.42 -0.12
C TRP A 202 -4.26 5.03 -0.53
N GLN A 203 -4.04 4.03 0.34
CA GLN A 203 -4.66 2.73 0.22
C GLN A 203 -6.11 2.83 0.71
N TYR A 204 -7.03 2.89 -0.26
CA TYR A 204 -8.45 3.16 0.02
C TYR A 204 -9.32 1.91 0.07
N SER A 205 -8.81 0.76 -0.36
CA SER A 205 -9.53 -0.50 -0.32
C SER A 205 -8.55 -1.67 -0.23
N ASN A 206 -8.89 -2.62 0.64
CA ASN A 206 -8.25 -3.94 0.72
C ASN A 206 -9.21 -5.06 0.29
N ARG A 207 -10.26 -4.72 -0.45
CA ARG A 207 -11.31 -5.66 -0.89
C ARG A 207 -11.75 -5.43 -2.33
N ALA A 208 -10.91 -4.83 -3.14
CA ALA A 208 -11.20 -4.67 -4.55
C ALA A 208 -11.05 -6.00 -5.29
N ARG A 209 -11.71 -6.08 -6.44
CA ARG A 209 -11.56 -7.20 -7.38
C ARG A 209 -11.21 -6.65 -8.74
N LEU A 210 -10.11 -7.11 -9.25
CA LEU A 210 -9.70 -6.91 -10.63
C LEU A 210 -9.54 -8.29 -11.28
N ASN A 211 -9.45 -8.32 -12.60
CA ASN A 211 -9.03 -9.50 -13.32
C ASN A 211 -7.51 -9.47 -13.48
N GLY A 212 -6.88 -10.62 -13.66
CA GLY A 212 -5.46 -10.71 -13.98
C GLY A 212 -4.58 -11.14 -12.80
N TYR A 213 -5.12 -11.85 -11.81
CA TYR A 213 -4.33 -12.54 -10.78
C TYR A 213 -5.05 -13.82 -10.34
N ASP A 214 -4.29 -14.82 -9.87
CA ASP A 214 -4.79 -16.17 -9.62
C ASP A 214 -4.38 -16.76 -8.25
N GLY A 215 -3.91 -15.93 -7.33
CA GLY A 215 -3.44 -16.36 -6.02
C GLY A 215 -4.53 -16.76 -5.03
N GLU A 216 -4.11 -17.06 -3.80
CA GLU A 216 -5.00 -17.46 -2.72
C GLU A 216 -5.88 -16.30 -2.24
N GLU A 217 -5.36 -15.07 -2.32
CA GLU A 217 -6.12 -13.88 -1.94
C GLU A 217 -7.07 -13.47 -3.08
N ARG A 218 -8.34 -13.44 -2.73
CA ARG A 218 -9.42 -13.07 -3.66
C ARG A 218 -9.47 -11.59 -3.98
N PHE A 219 -8.87 -10.76 -3.14
CA PHE A 219 -8.90 -9.32 -3.20
C PHE A 219 -7.53 -8.75 -3.55
N ILE A 220 -7.54 -7.57 -4.16
CA ILE A 220 -6.36 -6.77 -4.42
C ILE A 220 -6.52 -5.41 -3.77
N ASP A 221 -5.44 -4.89 -3.24
CA ASP A 221 -5.40 -3.60 -2.57
C ASP A 221 -5.33 -2.48 -3.60
N MET A 222 -6.15 -1.44 -3.38
CA MET A 222 -6.28 -0.32 -4.31
C MET A 222 -5.79 0.97 -3.71
N ASN A 223 -5.03 1.70 -4.50
CA ASN A 223 -4.36 2.93 -4.14
C ASN A 223 -4.74 4.09 -5.04
N ALA A 224 -4.65 5.29 -4.50
CA ALA A 224 -4.75 6.55 -5.21
C ALA A 224 -3.51 7.41 -4.92
N PHE A 225 -3.01 8.12 -5.94
CA PHE A 225 -2.00 9.15 -5.78
C PHE A 225 -2.66 10.51 -5.57
N HIS A 226 -2.09 11.34 -4.70
CA HIS A 226 -2.58 12.69 -4.40
C HIS A 226 -2.05 13.70 -5.40
N GLY A 227 -2.72 13.83 -6.54
CA GLY A 227 -2.33 14.77 -7.58
C GLY A 227 -2.94 14.43 -8.93
N THR A 228 -2.58 15.23 -9.91
CA THR A 228 -2.93 15.03 -11.30
C THR A 228 -2.04 13.96 -11.95
N LYS A 229 -2.34 13.58 -13.18
CA LYS A 229 -1.44 12.72 -13.98
C LYS A 229 -0.09 13.39 -14.27
N ASP A 230 -0.07 14.70 -14.45
CA ASP A 230 1.16 15.46 -14.67
C ASP A 230 2.02 15.54 -13.40
N ASP A 231 1.38 15.67 -12.22
CA ASP A 231 2.09 15.59 -10.94
C ASP A 231 2.71 14.21 -10.75
N PHE A 232 1.98 13.14 -11.09
CA PHE A 232 2.48 11.78 -10.98
C PHE A 232 3.64 11.49 -11.95
N ALA A 233 3.58 12.02 -13.17
CA ALA A 233 4.65 11.87 -14.15
C ALA A 233 5.97 12.52 -13.70
N GLN A 234 5.89 13.56 -12.83
CA GLN A 234 7.04 14.29 -12.29
C GLN A 234 7.43 13.85 -10.88
N TYR A 235 6.71 12.90 -10.28
CA TYR A 235 7.01 12.38 -8.95
C TYR A 235 8.07 11.27 -9.02
N PRO A 236 9.05 11.18 -8.06
CA PRO A 236 9.31 12.15 -6.99
C PRO A 236 9.95 13.45 -7.54
N ARG A 237 9.73 14.53 -6.80
CA ARG A 237 10.30 15.86 -7.14
C ARG A 237 11.61 16.10 -6.43
#